data_c1d299ad55c696c0272755d8746feea4
#
_entry.id   c1d299ad55c696c0272755d8746feea4
#
_cell.length_a   1.000
_cell.length_b   1.000
_cell.length_c   1.000
_cell.angle_alpha   90.00
_cell.angle_beta   90.00
_cell.angle_gamma   90.00
#
_symmetry.space_group_name_H-M   'P 1'
#
loop_
_entity.id
_entity.type
_entity.pdbx_description
1 polymer ?
#
loop_
_entity_poly.entity_id
_entity_poly.type
_entity_poly.pdbx_seq_one_letter_code
_entity_poly.pdbx_strand_id
1 'polypeptide(L)'
;MELKEYLEAYRPASEIVSHESGRLGGFVHFYNEDFRAELFSYDVFIVGVPEGRRSVNNETCGLAPDKIRESLYDLYRGDWSSSILDLGNLRIGNDVDDTYVALKELVTFLVQKKKCLLVLGGGHDLITPIYRGHASYGNLLNFASLDAYLDFQDGDEHHSKSF
;
A
#
# COMPACT_ATOMS: atom_id res chain seq x y z
N MET A 1 -2.61 2.41 17.40
CA MET A 1 -1.53 2.54 16.42
C MET A 1 -1.32 4.02 16.14
N GLU A 2 -0.14 4.55 16.41
CA GLU A 2 0.23 5.90 16.02
C GLU A 2 0.87 5.84 14.61
N LEU A 3 0.09 6.17 13.59
CA LEU A 3 0.49 6.04 12.18
C LEU A 3 1.83 6.72 11.84
N LYS A 4 2.13 7.85 12.48
CA LYS A 4 3.38 8.61 12.25
C LYS A 4 4.67 7.82 12.52
N GLU A 5 4.61 6.79 13.37
CA GLU A 5 5.78 5.96 13.68
C GLU A 5 6.07 4.95 12.57
N TYR A 6 5.04 4.58 11.82
CA TYR A 6 5.09 3.55 10.78
C TYR A 6 5.20 4.09 9.37
N LEU A 7 4.93 5.38 9.17
CA LEU A 7 4.79 5.97 7.84
C LEU A 7 5.85 7.02 7.55
N GLU A 8 6.28 7.06 6.31
CA GLU A 8 7.07 8.11 5.70
C GLU A 8 6.24 8.80 4.63
N ALA A 9 6.03 10.12 4.79
CA ALA A 9 5.17 10.87 3.90
C ALA A 9 5.72 10.89 2.46
N TYR A 10 4.90 10.55 1.49
CA TYR A 10 5.22 10.73 0.08
C TYR A 10 5.05 12.20 -0.32
N ARG A 11 5.99 12.73 -1.08
CA ARG A 11 5.96 14.10 -1.60
C ARG A 11 5.96 14.07 -3.12
N PRO A 12 4.78 14.23 -3.75
CA PRO A 12 4.68 14.25 -5.19
C PRO A 12 5.35 15.50 -5.78
N ALA A 13 5.77 15.42 -7.03
CA ALA A 13 6.17 16.60 -7.78
C ALA A 13 4.99 17.56 -7.94
N SER A 14 5.24 18.88 -7.88
CA SER A 14 4.20 19.91 -7.91
C SER A 14 3.30 19.85 -9.15
N GLU A 15 3.82 19.38 -10.28
CA GLU A 15 3.10 19.24 -11.54
C GLU A 15 2.01 18.17 -11.49
N ILE A 16 2.17 17.14 -10.63
CA ILE A 16 1.24 16.02 -10.50
C ILE A 16 0.00 16.42 -9.69
N VAL A 17 0.14 17.34 -8.74
CA VAL A 17 -0.94 17.76 -7.81
C VAL A 17 -1.79 18.93 -8.30
N SER A 18 -1.66 19.33 -9.54
CA SER A 18 -2.49 20.40 -10.09
C SER A 18 -3.92 19.91 -10.36
N HIS A 19 -4.90 20.47 -9.65
CA HIS A 19 -6.33 20.19 -9.90
C HIS A 19 -6.78 20.57 -11.32
N GLU A 20 -6.15 21.54 -11.94
CA GLU A 20 -6.49 22.01 -13.28
C GLU A 20 -6.21 20.97 -14.37
N SER A 21 -5.34 20.02 -14.10
CA SER A 21 -4.97 18.97 -15.06
C SER A 21 -6.05 17.91 -15.27
N GLY A 22 -7.03 17.76 -14.36
CA GLY A 22 -7.99 16.65 -14.36
C GLY A 22 -7.36 15.29 -14.02
N ARG A 23 -6.10 15.29 -13.60
CA ARG A 23 -5.34 14.06 -13.27
C ARG A 23 -5.64 13.61 -11.85
N LEU A 24 -5.51 12.32 -11.60
CA LEU A 24 -5.83 11.72 -10.31
C LEU A 24 -5.04 12.35 -9.16
N GLY A 25 -3.76 12.64 -9.37
CA GLY A 25 -2.89 13.23 -8.35
C GLY A 25 -3.38 14.60 -7.82
N GLY A 26 -4.13 15.38 -8.62
CA GLY A 26 -4.75 16.62 -8.16
C GLY A 26 -5.90 16.43 -7.18
N PHE A 27 -6.42 15.20 -7.02
CA PHE A 27 -7.55 14.87 -6.15
C PHE A 27 -7.18 13.92 -5.01
N VAL A 28 -5.92 13.52 -4.93
CA VAL A 28 -5.37 12.73 -3.82
C VAL A 28 -4.90 13.68 -2.73
N HIS A 29 -5.30 13.40 -1.52
CA HIS A 29 -4.73 14.05 -0.34
C HIS A 29 -3.51 13.26 0.13
N PHE A 30 -2.49 13.95 0.59
CA PHE A 30 -1.25 13.33 1.05
C PHE A 30 -1.11 13.47 2.56
N TYR A 31 -0.84 12.37 3.23
CA TYR A 31 -0.62 12.34 4.66
C TYR A 31 0.59 13.21 5.04
N ASN A 32 0.43 13.99 6.10
CA ASN A 32 1.52 14.67 6.77
C ASN A 32 1.36 14.47 8.30
N GLU A 33 2.40 14.74 9.06
CA GLU A 33 2.43 14.48 10.51
C GLU A 33 1.40 15.31 11.31
N ASP A 34 0.94 16.44 10.76
CA ASP A 34 -0.07 17.32 11.36
C ASP A 34 -1.51 16.85 11.11
N PHE A 35 -1.67 15.82 10.28
CA PHE A 35 -2.95 15.33 9.79
C PHE A 35 -3.63 14.41 10.82
N ARG A 36 -4.36 14.98 11.81
CA ARG A 36 -4.94 14.19 12.90
C ARG A 36 -6.46 14.05 12.90
N ALA A 37 -7.20 14.99 12.33
CA ALA A 37 -8.63 15.11 12.63
C ALA A 37 -9.56 14.35 11.67
N GLU A 38 -9.17 14.10 10.44
CA GLU A 38 -10.08 13.66 9.37
C GLU A 38 -9.71 12.32 8.70
N LEU A 39 -8.82 11.53 9.32
CA LEU A 39 -8.34 10.29 8.73
C LEU A 39 -9.49 9.37 8.28
N PHE A 40 -10.58 9.34 9.01
CA PHE A 40 -11.73 8.47 8.73
C PHE A 40 -12.75 9.04 7.75
N SER A 41 -12.56 10.26 7.26
CA SER A 41 -13.42 10.84 6.22
C SER A 41 -13.13 10.31 4.84
N TYR A 42 -11.96 9.68 4.63
CA TYR A 42 -11.55 9.13 3.34
C TYR A 42 -12.12 7.73 3.10
N ASP A 43 -12.42 7.43 1.84
CA ASP A 43 -12.95 6.14 1.40
C ASP A 43 -11.83 5.15 1.07
N VAL A 44 -10.78 5.64 0.41
CA VAL A 44 -9.66 4.86 -0.11
C VAL A 44 -8.36 5.36 0.49
N PHE A 45 -7.56 4.44 0.94
CA PHE A 45 -6.22 4.67 1.46
C PHE A 45 -5.19 4.04 0.51
N ILE A 46 -4.11 4.74 0.24
CA ILE A 46 -2.97 4.23 -0.52
C ILE A 46 -1.78 4.14 0.42
N VAL A 47 -1.05 3.04 0.38
CA VAL A 47 0.22 2.88 1.08
C VAL A 47 1.24 2.20 0.19
N GLY A 48 2.44 2.74 0.13
CA GLY A 48 3.57 2.06 -0.47
C GLY A 48 4.28 1.16 0.55
N VAL A 49 4.78 0.01 0.10
CA VAL A 49 5.59 -0.88 0.94
C VAL A 49 6.90 -1.18 0.20
N PRO A 50 7.97 -0.41 0.48
CA PRO A 50 9.24 -0.53 -0.24
C PRO A 50 10.08 -1.72 0.26
N GLU A 51 9.46 -2.92 0.32
CA GLU A 51 10.09 -4.15 0.78
C GLU A 51 10.37 -5.09 -0.39
N GLY A 52 11.64 -5.37 -0.64
CA GLY A 52 12.07 -6.27 -1.72
C GLY A 52 13.10 -7.32 -1.26
N ARG A 53 13.47 -7.35 0.01
CA ARG A 53 14.56 -8.19 0.53
C ARG A 53 14.31 -9.70 0.38
N ARG A 54 13.05 -10.12 0.24
CA ARG A 54 12.67 -11.54 -0.01
C ARG A 54 12.32 -11.81 -1.48
N SER A 55 12.45 -10.83 -2.36
CA SER A 55 12.18 -10.99 -3.79
C SER A 55 13.43 -11.49 -4.50
N VAL A 56 13.50 -12.78 -4.78
CA VAL A 56 14.66 -13.42 -5.41
C VAL A 56 14.84 -12.86 -6.84
N ASN A 57 16.03 -12.32 -7.11
CA ASN A 57 16.41 -11.68 -8.38
C ASN A 57 15.57 -10.43 -8.75
N ASN A 58 14.85 -9.84 -7.81
CA ASN A 58 14.03 -8.65 -8.04
C ASN A 58 13.98 -7.74 -6.78
N GLU A 59 15.08 -7.61 -6.07
CA GLU A 59 15.17 -6.79 -4.86
C GLU A 59 14.84 -5.32 -5.13
N THR A 60 15.05 -4.88 -6.38
CA THR A 60 14.71 -3.52 -6.84
C THR A 60 13.21 -3.23 -6.83
N CYS A 61 12.36 -4.23 -6.70
CA CYS A 61 10.91 -4.02 -6.53
C CYS A 61 10.56 -3.17 -5.30
N GLY A 62 11.45 -3.07 -4.32
CA GLY A 62 11.33 -2.11 -3.22
C GLY A 62 11.24 -0.64 -3.67
N LEU A 63 11.71 -0.30 -4.86
CA LEU A 63 11.57 1.04 -5.45
C LEU A 63 10.24 1.24 -6.21
N ALA A 64 9.46 0.18 -6.39
CA ALA A 64 8.23 0.22 -7.18
C ALA A 64 7.14 1.16 -6.63
N PRO A 65 6.91 1.31 -5.33
CA PRO A 65 5.81 2.14 -4.82
C PRO A 65 5.82 3.56 -5.37
N ASP A 66 6.96 4.24 -5.36
CA ASP A 66 7.04 5.62 -5.83
C ASP A 66 6.94 5.72 -7.35
N LYS A 67 7.51 4.75 -8.07
CA LYS A 67 7.38 4.68 -9.54
C LYS A 67 5.95 4.40 -9.99
N ILE A 68 5.22 3.56 -9.25
CA ILE A 68 3.80 3.31 -9.50
C ILE A 68 2.99 4.60 -9.29
N ARG A 69 3.28 5.36 -8.21
CA ARG A 69 2.61 6.64 -7.94
C ARG A 69 2.79 7.66 -9.05
N GLU A 70 4.02 7.81 -9.58
CA GLU A 70 4.30 8.70 -10.70
C GLU A 70 3.34 8.44 -11.87
N SER A 71 3.14 7.17 -12.24
CA SER A 71 2.24 6.78 -13.32
C SER A 71 0.76 6.83 -12.94
N LEU A 72 0.42 6.39 -11.72
CA LEU A 72 -0.95 6.33 -11.22
C LEU A 72 -1.57 7.74 -11.13
N TYR A 73 -0.82 8.69 -10.59
CA TYR A 73 -1.32 10.05 -10.38
C TYR A 73 -1.37 10.87 -11.66
N ASP A 74 -0.68 10.42 -12.69
CA ASP A 74 -0.73 11.00 -14.03
C ASP A 74 -1.98 10.56 -14.82
N LEU A 75 -2.69 9.53 -14.38
CA LEU A 75 -3.91 9.06 -15.01
C LEU A 75 -5.04 10.09 -14.87
N TYR A 76 -5.91 10.15 -15.88
CA TYR A 76 -7.11 10.95 -15.81
C TYR A 76 -8.09 10.42 -14.77
N ARG A 77 -8.59 11.27 -13.89
CA ARG A 77 -9.49 10.87 -12.78
C ARG A 77 -10.84 10.32 -13.27
N GLY A 78 -11.37 10.85 -14.38
CA GLY A 78 -12.74 10.55 -14.83
C GLY A 78 -13.78 11.07 -13.82
N ASP A 79 -14.91 10.36 -13.75
CA ASP A 79 -16.05 10.72 -12.88
C ASP A 79 -15.98 10.09 -11.47
N TRP A 80 -14.81 9.62 -11.06
CA TRP A 80 -14.65 8.98 -9.75
C TRP A 80 -14.73 10.00 -8.62
N SER A 81 -15.67 9.78 -7.68
CA SER A 81 -15.98 10.71 -6.60
C SER A 81 -15.43 10.30 -5.23
N SER A 82 -14.85 9.09 -5.11
CA SER A 82 -14.28 8.63 -3.83
C SER A 82 -13.15 9.53 -3.36
N SER A 83 -13.12 9.80 -2.07
CA SER A 83 -12.04 10.54 -1.41
C SER A 83 -10.85 9.63 -1.15
N ILE A 84 -9.66 10.08 -1.53
CA ILE A 84 -8.42 9.29 -1.49
C ILE A 84 -7.40 9.97 -0.59
N LEU A 85 -6.82 9.20 0.33
CA LEU A 85 -5.68 9.60 1.15
C LEU A 85 -4.49 8.68 0.86
N ASP A 86 -3.39 9.26 0.37
CA ASP A 86 -2.11 8.56 0.30
C ASP A 86 -1.37 8.72 1.63
N LEU A 87 -1.14 7.59 2.29
CA LEU A 87 -0.43 7.51 3.56
C LEU A 87 1.09 7.64 3.42
N GLY A 88 1.61 7.66 2.19
CA GLY A 88 3.03 7.56 1.93
C GLY A 88 3.53 6.11 1.97
N ASN A 89 4.79 5.94 2.36
CA ASN A 89 5.42 4.62 2.44
C ASN A 89 5.44 4.08 3.86
N LEU A 90 5.22 2.79 4.00
CA LEU A 90 5.50 2.09 5.24
C LEU A 90 7.01 2.08 5.48
N ARG A 91 7.45 2.48 6.67
CA ARG A 91 8.87 2.36 7.05
C ARG A 91 9.23 0.88 7.14
N ILE A 92 10.25 0.49 6.40
CA ILE A 92 10.76 -0.88 6.49
C ILE A 92 11.45 -1.09 7.84
N GLY A 93 11.20 -2.23 8.46
CA GLY A 93 11.83 -2.61 9.71
C GLY A 93 13.29 -3.05 9.54
N ASN A 94 13.95 -3.33 10.64
CA ASN A 94 15.31 -3.88 10.61
C ASN A 94 15.35 -5.20 9.87
N ASP A 95 14.36 -6.03 10.15
CA ASP A 95 14.13 -7.26 9.41
C ASP A 95 12.82 -7.20 8.62
N VAL A 96 12.66 -8.14 7.68
CA VAL A 96 11.45 -8.23 6.84
C VAL A 96 10.22 -8.54 7.68
N ASP A 97 10.37 -9.33 8.74
CA ASP A 97 9.27 -9.68 9.62
C ASP A 97 8.72 -8.47 10.39
N ASP A 98 9.55 -7.49 10.73
CA ASP A 98 9.11 -6.21 11.30
C ASP A 98 8.20 -5.46 10.32
N THR A 99 8.59 -5.42 9.04
CA THR A 99 7.78 -4.80 7.97
C THR A 99 6.45 -5.54 7.81
N TYR A 100 6.45 -6.87 7.89
CA TYR A 100 5.23 -7.67 7.80
C TYR A 100 4.29 -7.44 8.97
N VAL A 101 4.82 -7.30 10.19
CA VAL A 101 4.01 -6.97 11.37
C VAL A 101 3.36 -5.60 11.20
N ALA A 102 4.15 -4.60 10.80
CA ALA A 102 3.64 -3.24 10.58
C ALA A 102 2.56 -3.18 9.50
N LEU A 103 2.77 -3.87 8.35
CA LEU A 103 1.77 -3.95 7.28
C LEU A 103 0.50 -4.67 7.74
N LYS A 104 0.63 -5.80 8.42
CA LYS A 104 -0.51 -6.55 8.99
C LYS A 104 -1.33 -5.66 9.93
N GLU A 105 -0.69 -4.92 10.82
CA GLU A 105 -1.37 -4.03 11.76
C GLU A 105 -2.10 -2.90 11.06
N LEU A 106 -1.48 -2.28 10.04
CA LEU A 106 -2.11 -1.25 9.22
C LEU A 106 -3.35 -1.79 8.51
N VAL A 107 -3.23 -2.96 7.86
CA VAL A 107 -4.37 -3.62 7.19
C VAL A 107 -5.48 -3.90 8.20
N THR A 108 -5.16 -4.53 9.34
CA THR A 108 -6.15 -4.84 10.39
C THR A 108 -6.87 -3.58 10.84
N PHE A 109 -6.14 -2.49 11.08
CA PHE A 109 -6.70 -1.23 11.52
C PHE A 109 -7.70 -0.64 10.50
N LEU A 110 -7.34 -0.62 9.21
CA LEU A 110 -8.20 -0.06 8.16
C LEU A 110 -9.41 -0.95 7.86
N VAL A 111 -9.23 -2.27 7.89
CA VAL A 111 -10.32 -3.24 7.73
C VAL A 111 -11.37 -3.09 8.85
N GLN A 112 -10.94 -2.94 10.10
CA GLN A 112 -11.83 -2.68 11.23
C GLN A 112 -12.65 -1.39 11.05
N LYS A 113 -12.10 -0.41 10.33
CA LYS A 113 -12.79 0.85 9.99
C LYS A 113 -13.58 0.76 8.68
N LYS A 114 -13.63 -0.41 8.05
CA LYS A 114 -14.31 -0.66 6.77
C LYS A 114 -13.81 0.26 5.65
N LYS A 115 -12.50 0.52 5.63
CA LYS A 115 -11.85 1.34 4.62
C LYS A 115 -11.24 0.47 3.53
N CYS A 116 -11.23 0.99 2.31
CA CYS A 116 -10.51 0.38 1.20
C CYS A 116 -9.03 0.71 1.31
N LEU A 117 -8.15 -0.27 1.15
CA LEU A 117 -6.71 -0.07 1.13
C LEU A 117 -6.13 -0.57 -0.20
N LEU A 118 -5.42 0.30 -0.89
CA LEU A 118 -4.57 -0.01 -2.03
C LEU A 118 -3.13 -0.07 -1.55
N VAL A 119 -2.51 -1.23 -1.64
CA VAL A 119 -1.09 -1.42 -1.32
C VAL A 119 -0.30 -1.37 -2.63
N LEU A 120 0.61 -0.41 -2.73
CA LEU A 120 1.59 -0.34 -3.80
C LEU A 120 2.82 -1.10 -3.32
N GLY A 121 3.06 -2.26 -3.91
CA GLY A 121 3.98 -3.22 -3.35
C GLY A 121 5.40 -3.08 -3.79
N GLY A 122 6.23 -3.79 -3.08
CA GLY A 122 7.50 -4.38 -3.32
C GLY A 122 7.31 -5.83 -3.79
N GLY A 123 7.74 -6.81 -2.99
CA GLY A 123 7.66 -8.23 -3.34
C GLY A 123 6.26 -8.83 -3.25
N HIS A 124 6.03 -9.94 -3.95
CA HIS A 124 4.78 -10.72 -3.88
C HIS A 124 4.50 -11.31 -2.50
N ASP A 125 5.54 -11.55 -1.72
CA ASP A 125 5.48 -12.01 -0.33
C ASP A 125 4.63 -11.12 0.58
N LEU A 126 4.42 -9.84 0.21
CA LEU A 126 3.56 -8.90 0.93
C LEU A 126 2.08 -9.32 0.97
N ILE A 127 1.65 -10.23 0.11
CA ILE A 127 0.29 -10.79 0.18
C ILE A 127 0.04 -11.49 1.52
N THR A 128 1.07 -12.10 2.10
CA THR A 128 0.97 -12.83 3.37
C THR A 128 0.55 -11.94 4.54
N PRO A 129 1.23 -10.82 4.87
CA PRO A 129 0.78 -9.92 5.92
C PRO A 129 -0.55 -9.24 5.61
N ILE A 130 -0.85 -8.94 4.33
CA ILE A 130 -2.14 -8.40 3.92
C ILE A 130 -3.26 -9.39 4.24
N TYR A 131 -3.12 -10.64 3.82
CA TYR A 131 -4.09 -11.69 4.12
C TYR A 131 -4.27 -11.89 5.63
N ARG A 132 -3.17 -11.97 6.40
CA ARG A 132 -3.21 -12.11 7.86
C ARG A 132 -3.90 -10.93 8.55
N GLY A 133 -3.72 -9.71 8.03
CA GLY A 133 -4.40 -8.52 8.52
C GLY A 133 -5.92 -8.60 8.36
N HIS A 134 -6.39 -9.03 7.20
CA HIS A 134 -7.81 -9.28 6.95
C HIS A 134 -8.36 -10.43 7.78
N ALA A 135 -7.65 -11.57 7.83
CA ALA A 135 -8.08 -12.76 8.56
C ALA A 135 -8.24 -12.51 10.06
N SER A 136 -7.44 -11.61 10.65
CA SER A 136 -7.55 -11.26 12.06
C SER A 136 -8.87 -10.56 12.43
N TYR A 137 -9.64 -10.08 11.46
CA TYR A 137 -10.98 -9.52 11.69
C TYR A 137 -12.09 -10.61 11.77
N GLY A 138 -11.75 -11.89 11.50
CA GLY A 138 -12.67 -13.01 11.68
C GLY A 138 -13.73 -13.18 10.60
N ASN A 139 -13.65 -12.46 9.50
CA ASN A 139 -14.56 -12.59 8.37
C ASN A 139 -14.07 -13.64 7.36
N LEU A 140 -15.04 -14.26 6.66
CA LEU A 140 -14.73 -15.04 5.47
C LEU A 140 -14.18 -14.12 4.39
N LEU A 141 -13.00 -14.45 3.88
CA LEU A 141 -12.36 -13.69 2.81
C LEU A 141 -12.59 -14.36 1.46
N ASN A 142 -13.06 -13.57 0.50
CA ASN A 142 -12.96 -13.94 -0.90
C ASN A 142 -11.65 -13.34 -1.45
N PHE A 143 -10.85 -14.19 -2.07
CA PHE A 143 -9.59 -13.80 -2.66
C PHE A 143 -9.65 -14.01 -4.18
N ALA A 144 -9.18 -13.01 -4.92
CA ALA A 144 -8.97 -13.09 -6.36
C ALA A 144 -7.54 -12.68 -6.67
N SER A 145 -6.82 -13.50 -7.43
CA SER A 145 -5.48 -13.20 -7.92
C SER A 145 -5.55 -13.00 -9.43
N LEU A 146 -4.88 -11.96 -9.90
CA LEU A 146 -4.63 -11.71 -11.31
C LEU A 146 -3.12 -11.72 -11.51
N ASP A 147 -2.58 -12.87 -11.87
CA ASP A 147 -1.16 -13.10 -12.00
C ASP A 147 -0.87 -13.98 -13.22
N ALA A 148 0.35 -13.90 -13.76
CA ALA A 148 0.82 -14.76 -14.82
C ALA A 148 1.09 -16.19 -14.35
N TYR A 149 1.36 -16.37 -13.05
CA TYR A 149 1.68 -17.65 -12.42
C TYR A 149 0.91 -17.83 -11.13
N LEU A 150 0.59 -19.09 -10.79
CA LEU A 150 0.02 -19.44 -9.50
C LEU A 150 1.17 -19.69 -8.51
N ASP A 151 1.41 -18.74 -7.64
CA ASP A 151 2.45 -18.79 -6.61
C ASP A 151 1.99 -19.55 -5.35
N PHE A 152 1.49 -20.78 -5.53
CA PHE A 152 1.29 -21.69 -4.40
C PHE A 152 2.54 -22.54 -4.21
N GLN A 153 3.30 -22.28 -3.15
CA GLN A 153 4.40 -23.14 -2.73
C GLN A 153 3.99 -23.93 -1.49
N ASP A 154 4.16 -25.25 -1.55
CA ASP A 154 4.15 -26.11 -0.37
C ASP A 154 5.46 -25.91 0.40
N GLY A 155 5.37 -25.33 1.61
CA GLY A 155 6.51 -25.24 2.52
C GLY A 155 6.71 -23.86 3.15
N ASP A 156 7.44 -23.84 4.27
CA ASP A 156 7.69 -22.68 5.13
C ASP A 156 8.64 -21.62 4.54
N GLU A 157 8.95 -21.66 3.27
CA GLU A 157 9.88 -20.71 2.64
C GLU A 157 9.13 -19.49 2.11
N HIS A 158 9.19 -18.42 2.87
CA HIS A 158 8.67 -17.09 2.54
C HIS A 158 9.50 -16.38 1.45
N HIS A 159 9.77 -17.04 0.35
CA HIS A 159 10.47 -16.43 -0.79
C HIS A 159 9.49 -16.17 -1.92
N SER A 160 9.36 -14.92 -2.36
CA SER A 160 8.68 -14.64 -3.61
C SER A 160 9.63 -14.93 -4.78
N LYS A 161 9.21 -15.77 -5.71
CA LYS A 161 9.89 -15.92 -6.99
C LYS A 161 9.24 -14.98 -7.97
N SER A 162 9.87 -13.84 -8.21
CA SER A 162 9.55 -13.03 -9.39
C SER A 162 10.44 -13.52 -10.54
N PHE A 163 9.81 -13.90 -11.63
CA PHE A 163 10.47 -14.18 -12.89
C PHE A 163 10.42 -12.95 -13.78
#